data_f3130a63e2befc6d9d1d9e6a27ff7d28
#
_entry.id   f3130a63e2befc6d9d1d9e6a27ff7d28
#
_cell.length_a   1.000
_cell.length_b   1.000
_cell.length_c   1.000
_cell.angle_alpha   90.00
_cell.angle_beta   90.00
_cell.angle_gamma   90.00
#
_symmetry.space_group_name_H-M   'P 1'
#
loop_
_entity.id
_entity.type
_entity.pdbx_description
1 polymer ?
#
loop_
_entity_poly.entity_id
_entity_poly.type
_entity_poly.pdbx_seq_one_letter_code
_entity_poly.pdbx_strand_id
1 'polypeptide(L)'
;VVRKMKKTPSSPADEYRLNYGELAGPIEMGKDMTDSYSEFQAQVLYLDPRWYECDSSGTKTDSSLTATGDPGGTALMTRMSIELASGTANPYIENTTTGSKLTYTGTPSSALTIDTVGYTVKDGSTTVTGNLDRTGSTTTDWFQLRPNVSNTLSSNVAFTVTYTKAYL
;
A
#
# COMPACT_ATOMS: atom_id res chain seq x y z
N VAL A 1 13.91 -9.79 3.62
CA VAL A 1 14.75 -8.82 4.32
C VAL A 1 14.03 -7.49 4.40
N VAL A 2 13.97 -6.88 5.55
CA VAL A 2 13.39 -5.55 5.75
C VAL A 2 14.54 -4.57 6.00
N ARG A 3 14.66 -3.57 5.16
CA ARG A 3 15.59 -2.47 5.37
C ARG A 3 14.86 -1.31 6.05
N LYS A 4 15.44 -0.81 7.12
CA LYS A 4 14.90 0.31 7.91
C LYS A 4 15.86 1.50 7.80
N MET A 5 15.35 2.66 7.46
CA MET A 5 16.16 3.87 7.34
C MET A 5 15.51 5.02 8.13
N LYS A 6 16.29 5.73 8.91
CA LYS A 6 15.84 6.92 9.64
C LYS A 6 15.70 8.09 8.66
N LYS A 7 14.59 8.79 8.69
CA LYS A 7 14.23 9.85 7.73
C LYS A 7 15.15 11.08 7.83
N THR A 8 15.54 11.47 9.04
CA THR A 8 16.48 12.58 9.29
C THR A 8 17.09 12.43 10.69
N PRO A 9 18.38 12.82 10.89
CA PRO A 9 19.02 12.73 12.20
C PRO A 9 18.42 13.64 13.29
N SER A 10 17.60 14.61 12.92
CA SER A 10 17.09 15.68 13.81
C SER A 10 15.59 15.63 14.07
N SER A 11 14.87 14.63 13.58
CA SER A 11 13.45 14.50 13.90
C SER A 11 13.26 13.86 15.27
N PRO A 12 12.53 14.49 16.21
CA PRO A 12 12.29 13.94 17.54
C PRO A 12 11.35 12.72 17.54
N ALA A 13 10.61 12.50 16.48
CA ALA A 13 9.85 11.27 16.26
C ALA A 13 10.67 10.32 15.42
N ASP A 14 10.85 9.08 15.87
CA ASP A 14 11.53 8.02 15.14
C ASP A 14 10.75 7.61 13.89
N GLU A 15 10.65 8.51 12.91
CA GLU A 15 10.06 8.21 11.62
C GLU A 15 11.03 7.35 10.81
N TYR A 16 10.66 6.11 10.61
CA TYR A 16 11.39 5.16 9.80
C TYR A 16 10.68 4.93 8.47
N ARG A 17 11.47 4.62 7.45
CA ARG A 17 10.99 4.12 6.17
C ARG A 17 11.38 2.67 6.02
N LEU A 18 10.47 1.85 5.50
CA LEU A 18 10.69 0.43 5.25
C LEU A 18 10.77 0.17 3.76
N ASN A 19 11.66 -0.75 3.39
CA ASN A 19 11.66 -1.37 2.08
C ASN A 19 11.76 -2.89 2.27
N TYR A 20 11.13 -3.64 1.38
CA TYR A 20 11.07 -5.09 1.43
C TYR A 20 11.89 -5.68 0.29
N GLY A 21 12.84 -6.56 0.62
CA GLY A 21 13.69 -7.21 -0.35
C GLY A 21 13.86 -8.70 -0.04
N GLU A 22 14.24 -9.46 -1.04
CA GLU A 22 14.56 -10.88 -0.96
C GLU A 22 16.06 -11.09 -1.10
N LEU A 23 16.59 -12.14 -0.47
CA LEU A 23 17.98 -12.55 -0.71
C LEU A 23 18.08 -13.10 -2.14
N ALA A 24 18.94 -12.49 -2.95
CA ALA A 24 19.14 -12.88 -4.34
C ALA A 24 20.09 -14.10 -4.51
N GLY A 25 20.71 -14.57 -3.42
CA GLY A 25 21.62 -15.67 -3.42
C GLY A 25 22.04 -16.09 -2.01
N PRO A 26 22.93 -17.06 -1.89
CA PRO A 26 23.46 -17.49 -0.60
C PRO A 26 24.26 -16.34 0.04
N ILE A 27 24.30 -16.34 1.36
CA ILE A 27 25.21 -15.45 2.11
C ILE A 27 26.61 -16.06 2.01
N GLU A 28 27.53 -15.33 1.42
CA GLU A 28 28.92 -15.74 1.34
C GLU A 28 29.67 -15.30 2.60
N MET A 29 30.30 -16.24 3.25
CA MET A 29 31.15 -16.01 4.41
C MET A 29 32.60 -15.90 3.94
N GLY A 30 33.31 -14.87 4.36
CA GLY A 30 34.72 -14.70 4.08
C GLY A 30 35.55 -15.87 4.63
N LYS A 31 36.58 -16.27 3.89
CA LYS A 31 37.44 -17.44 4.22
C LYS A 31 38.31 -17.22 5.47
N ASP A 32 38.57 -15.98 5.83
CA ASP A 32 39.44 -15.64 6.97
C ASP A 32 38.60 -15.37 8.20
N MET A 33 38.20 -16.43 8.87
CA MET A 33 37.65 -16.35 10.21
C MET A 33 38.83 -16.16 11.20
N THR A 34 39.05 -14.93 11.61
CA THR A 34 39.87 -14.68 12.79
C THR A 34 38.97 -14.66 14.03
N ASP A 35 39.51 -14.95 15.19
CA ASP A 35 38.74 -15.08 16.46
C ASP A 35 37.95 -13.81 16.84
N SER A 36 38.06 -12.71 16.10
CA SER A 36 37.51 -11.41 16.46
C SER A 36 36.41 -10.90 15.54
N TYR A 37 36.38 -11.25 14.24
CA TYR A 37 35.31 -10.85 13.33
C TYR A 37 35.26 -11.75 12.09
N SER A 38 34.07 -11.82 11.48
CA SER A 38 33.85 -12.48 10.20
C SER A 38 33.21 -11.50 9.23
N GLU A 39 33.73 -11.43 8.02
CA GLU A 39 33.08 -10.71 6.94
C GLU A 39 32.05 -11.61 6.26
N PHE A 40 30.94 -11.02 5.92
CA PHE A 40 29.93 -11.71 5.10
C PHE A 40 29.46 -10.77 3.98
N GLN A 41 29.12 -11.36 2.86
CA GLN A 41 28.51 -10.66 1.74
C GLN A 41 27.11 -11.26 1.49
N ALA A 42 26.13 -10.39 1.40
CA ALA A 42 24.75 -10.77 1.07
C ALA A 42 24.22 -9.86 -0.05
N GLN A 43 23.62 -10.45 -1.04
CA GLN A 43 22.97 -9.71 -2.11
C GLN A 43 21.45 -9.70 -1.86
N VAL A 44 20.85 -8.51 -1.86
CA VAL A 44 19.41 -8.32 -1.64
C VAL A 44 18.80 -7.69 -2.87
N LEU A 45 17.76 -8.34 -3.41
CA LEU A 45 16.95 -7.82 -4.49
C LEU A 45 15.74 -7.10 -3.94
N TYR A 46 15.57 -5.84 -4.30
CA TYR A 46 14.39 -5.04 -3.99
C TYR A 46 13.50 -4.97 -5.23
N LEU A 47 12.39 -5.70 -5.22
CA LEU A 47 11.43 -5.73 -6.34
C LEU A 47 10.57 -4.46 -6.40
N ASP A 48 10.34 -3.82 -5.26
CA ASP A 48 9.66 -2.54 -5.15
C ASP A 48 10.67 -1.46 -4.74
N PRO A 49 10.99 -0.49 -5.59
CA PRO A 49 11.98 0.55 -5.28
C PRO A 49 11.48 1.57 -4.25
N ARG A 50 10.19 1.53 -3.90
CA ARG A 50 9.58 2.51 -3.00
C ARG A 50 9.93 2.24 -1.55
N TRP A 51 10.11 3.33 -0.81
CA TRP A 51 10.20 3.32 0.63
C TRP A 51 8.84 3.63 1.22
N TYR A 52 8.45 2.92 2.25
CA TYR A 52 7.17 3.11 2.93
C TYR A 52 7.37 3.74 4.30
N GLU A 53 6.50 4.66 4.66
CA GLU A 53 6.50 5.27 5.97
C GLU A 53 6.15 4.23 7.03
N CYS A 54 6.89 4.26 8.15
CA CYS A 54 6.58 3.46 9.32
C CYS A 54 6.93 4.23 10.59
N ASP A 55 6.30 3.87 11.67
CA ASP A 55 6.65 4.28 13.03
C ASP A 55 7.42 3.16 13.76
N SER A 56 7.59 3.32 15.06
CA SER A 56 8.26 2.31 15.90
C SER A 56 7.50 0.99 16.01
N SER A 57 6.20 0.98 15.73
CA SER A 57 5.33 -0.19 15.79
C SER A 57 5.07 -0.83 14.44
N GLY A 58 5.45 -0.19 13.33
CA GLY A 58 5.23 -0.73 12.01
C GLY A 58 4.97 0.33 10.93
N THR A 59 4.08 0.00 10.02
CA THR A 59 3.71 0.88 8.91
C THR A 59 2.76 1.96 9.40
N LYS A 60 3.14 3.21 9.15
CA LYS A 60 2.26 4.35 9.39
C LYS A 60 1.29 4.50 8.23
N THR A 61 0.01 4.55 8.54
CA THR A 61 -1.05 4.76 7.57
C THR A 61 -1.77 6.07 7.87
N ASP A 62 -2.17 6.78 6.83
CA ASP A 62 -3.11 7.87 6.94
C ASP A 62 -4.52 7.32 6.65
N SER A 63 -5.40 7.49 7.61
CA SER A 63 -6.80 7.08 7.50
C SER A 63 -7.65 8.22 6.94
N SER A 64 -8.75 7.85 6.31
CA SER A 64 -9.78 8.76 5.80
C SER A 64 -9.27 9.82 4.80
N LEU A 65 -8.88 9.38 3.61
CA LEU A 65 -8.88 10.27 2.47
C LEU A 65 -10.35 10.61 2.17
N THR A 66 -10.74 11.83 2.46
CA THR A 66 -12.07 12.34 2.09
C THR A 66 -12.18 12.50 0.57
N ALA A 67 -13.31 12.90 0.07
CA ALA A 67 -13.58 13.00 -1.38
C ALA A 67 -12.48 13.74 -2.20
N THR A 68 -11.68 14.59 -1.56
CA THR A 68 -10.56 15.28 -2.22
C THR A 68 -9.43 15.51 -1.21
N GLY A 69 -8.20 15.17 -1.59
CA GLY A 69 -7.04 15.40 -0.73
C GLY A 69 -5.71 14.98 -1.35
N ASP A 70 -4.63 15.61 -0.90
CA ASP A 70 -3.26 15.20 -1.21
C ASP A 70 -2.80 14.16 -0.17
N PRO A 71 -2.47 12.95 -0.59
CA PRO A 71 -2.02 11.92 0.33
C PRO A 71 -0.60 12.16 0.87
N GLY A 72 0.14 13.12 0.34
CA GLY A 72 1.56 13.33 0.66
C GLY A 72 2.48 12.28 0.02
N GLY A 73 3.73 12.17 0.51
CA GLY A 73 4.73 11.26 -0.06
C GLY A 73 5.37 11.80 -1.34
N THR A 74 6.19 10.99 -2.01
CA THR A 74 6.84 11.35 -3.29
C THR A 74 6.70 10.27 -4.35
N ALA A 75 6.15 9.12 -4.01
CA ALA A 75 5.90 8.00 -4.93
C ALA A 75 4.41 7.61 -4.94
N LEU A 76 3.98 6.96 -6.02
CA LEU A 76 2.62 6.43 -6.15
C LEU A 76 2.30 5.48 -5.00
N MET A 77 1.17 5.73 -4.33
CA MET A 77 0.69 4.89 -3.24
C MET A 77 -0.21 3.80 -3.79
N THR A 78 0.20 2.58 -3.56
CA THR A 78 -0.50 1.37 -3.99
C THR A 78 -0.85 0.45 -2.84
N ARG A 79 -0.33 0.73 -1.64
CA ARG A 79 -0.64 -0.04 -0.42
C ARG A 79 -1.76 0.64 0.34
N MET A 80 -2.95 0.09 0.19
CA MET A 80 -4.12 0.64 0.86
C MET A 80 -5.17 -0.43 1.18
N SER A 81 -5.98 -0.13 2.17
CA SER A 81 -7.22 -0.82 2.49
C SER A 81 -8.38 0.12 2.23
N ILE A 82 -9.33 -0.30 1.43
CA ILE A 82 -10.51 0.48 1.07
C ILE A 82 -11.72 -0.21 1.68
N GLU A 83 -12.47 0.52 2.49
CA GLU A 83 -13.73 0.05 3.04
C GLU A 83 -14.90 0.75 2.34
N LEU A 84 -15.88 -0.02 1.88
CA LEU A 84 -17.13 0.47 1.29
C LEU A 84 -18.30 -0.01 2.13
N ALA A 85 -19.28 0.88 2.36
CA ALA A 85 -20.48 0.53 3.12
C ALA A 85 -21.30 -0.55 2.41
N SER A 86 -21.95 -1.41 3.20
CA SER A 86 -22.84 -2.49 2.74
C SER A 86 -24.22 -2.00 2.27
N GLY A 87 -25.01 -2.91 1.70
CA GLY A 87 -26.44 -2.72 1.44
C GLY A 87 -26.78 -2.03 0.11
N THR A 88 -25.79 -1.52 -0.63
CA THR A 88 -26.00 -0.91 -1.95
C THR A 88 -25.55 -1.87 -3.04
N ALA A 89 -26.33 -1.99 -4.10
CA ALA A 89 -25.97 -2.82 -5.24
C ALA A 89 -24.81 -2.17 -6.03
N ASN A 90 -23.84 -3.01 -6.39
CA ASN A 90 -22.66 -2.63 -7.17
C ASN A 90 -21.93 -1.40 -6.61
N PRO A 91 -21.47 -1.44 -5.34
CA PRO A 91 -20.70 -0.34 -4.78
C PRO A 91 -19.37 -0.21 -5.53
N TYR A 92 -18.94 1.03 -5.72
CA TYR A 92 -17.67 1.32 -6.40
C TYR A 92 -16.87 2.39 -5.66
N ILE A 93 -15.60 2.42 -5.95
CA ILE A 93 -14.68 3.53 -5.64
C ILE A 93 -13.92 3.92 -6.91
N GLU A 94 -13.84 5.20 -7.17
CA GLU A 94 -13.16 5.76 -8.33
C GLU A 94 -12.23 6.88 -7.89
N ASN A 95 -10.99 6.87 -8.37
CA ASN A 95 -10.10 8.02 -8.28
C ASN A 95 -10.11 8.72 -9.65
N THR A 96 -10.87 9.80 -9.77
CA THR A 96 -11.01 10.54 -11.03
C THR A 96 -9.72 11.24 -11.46
N THR A 97 -8.80 11.48 -10.51
CA THR A 97 -7.47 12.06 -10.81
C THR A 97 -6.56 11.08 -11.53
N THR A 98 -6.66 9.79 -11.23
CA THR A 98 -5.88 8.73 -11.89
C THR A 98 -6.67 7.99 -12.96
N GLY A 99 -7.99 8.08 -12.96
CA GLY A 99 -8.88 7.31 -13.81
C GLY A 99 -9.05 5.85 -13.39
N SER A 100 -8.63 5.49 -12.18
CA SER A 100 -8.75 4.12 -11.67
C SER A 100 -10.09 3.92 -10.97
N LYS A 101 -10.78 2.82 -11.28
CA LYS A 101 -12.08 2.47 -10.72
C LYS A 101 -12.13 0.99 -10.34
N LEU A 102 -12.71 0.73 -9.18
CA LEU A 102 -13.01 -0.62 -8.69
C LEU A 102 -14.49 -0.71 -8.41
N THR A 103 -15.17 -1.68 -8.98
CA THR A 103 -16.61 -1.93 -8.78
C THR A 103 -16.79 -3.35 -8.25
N TYR A 104 -17.55 -3.51 -7.19
CA TYR A 104 -17.98 -4.82 -6.72
C TYR A 104 -19.28 -5.19 -7.40
N THR A 105 -19.34 -6.37 -8.00
CA THR A 105 -20.57 -6.89 -8.63
C THR A 105 -21.43 -7.61 -7.60
N GLY A 106 -22.57 -7.05 -7.27
CA GLY A 106 -23.49 -7.57 -6.28
C GLY A 106 -23.82 -6.58 -5.17
N THR A 107 -24.50 -7.05 -4.14
CA THR A 107 -24.85 -6.26 -2.95
C THR A 107 -24.15 -6.87 -1.73
N PRO A 108 -23.14 -6.21 -1.17
CA PRO A 108 -22.43 -6.75 -0.01
C PRO A 108 -23.35 -6.76 1.22
N SER A 109 -23.27 -7.83 2.00
CA SER A 109 -24.05 -8.02 3.22
C SER A 109 -23.42 -7.33 4.44
N SER A 110 -22.12 -7.14 4.41
CA SER A 110 -21.33 -6.45 5.42
C SER A 110 -20.45 -5.38 4.76
N ALA A 111 -19.71 -4.60 5.54
CA ALA A 111 -18.74 -3.70 4.98
C ALA A 111 -17.75 -4.46 4.09
N LEU A 112 -17.57 -3.96 2.87
CA LEU A 112 -16.67 -4.54 1.88
C LEU A 112 -15.26 -4.00 2.12
N THR A 113 -14.29 -4.87 2.32
CA THR A 113 -12.88 -4.49 2.47
C THR A 113 -12.08 -4.94 1.25
N ILE A 114 -11.43 -3.99 0.57
CA ILE A 114 -10.55 -4.24 -0.56
C ILE A 114 -9.11 -3.98 -0.10
N ASP A 115 -8.29 -5.02 -0.09
CA ASP A 115 -6.86 -4.93 0.20
C ASP A 115 -6.08 -4.92 -1.12
N THR A 116 -5.43 -3.80 -1.41
CA THR A 116 -4.66 -3.64 -2.64
C THR A 116 -3.29 -4.31 -2.61
N VAL A 117 -2.78 -4.67 -1.43
CA VAL A 117 -1.51 -5.41 -1.27
C VAL A 117 -1.72 -6.89 -1.53
N GLY A 118 -2.73 -7.47 -0.90
CA GLY A 118 -3.08 -8.87 -1.07
C GLY A 118 -3.95 -9.15 -2.29
N TYR A 119 -4.42 -8.13 -2.99
CA TYR A 119 -5.38 -8.23 -4.09
C TYR A 119 -6.61 -9.02 -3.68
N THR A 120 -7.10 -8.80 -2.46
CA THR A 120 -8.23 -9.52 -1.89
C THR A 120 -9.41 -8.60 -1.62
N VAL A 121 -10.62 -9.14 -1.78
CA VAL A 121 -11.86 -8.48 -1.44
C VAL A 121 -12.63 -9.34 -0.47
N LYS A 122 -13.13 -8.75 0.60
CA LYS A 122 -13.91 -9.45 1.64
C LYS A 122 -15.23 -8.74 1.87
N ASP A 123 -16.31 -9.51 1.95
CA ASP A 123 -17.61 -9.11 2.50
C ASP A 123 -17.68 -9.63 3.93
N GLY A 124 -17.43 -8.76 4.90
CA GLY A 124 -17.16 -9.17 6.28
C GLY A 124 -15.94 -10.10 6.37
N SER A 125 -16.15 -11.35 6.77
CA SER A 125 -15.09 -12.37 6.85
C SER A 125 -14.94 -13.23 5.58
N THR A 126 -15.88 -13.12 4.62
CA THR A 126 -15.94 -13.97 3.44
C THR A 126 -15.12 -13.36 2.29
N THR A 127 -14.22 -14.13 1.72
CA THR A 127 -13.46 -13.69 0.53
C THR A 127 -14.32 -13.77 -0.72
N VAL A 128 -14.46 -12.63 -1.42
CA VAL A 128 -15.32 -12.45 -2.59
C VAL A 128 -14.56 -11.77 -3.75
N THR A 129 -13.28 -12.00 -3.86
CA THR A 129 -12.38 -11.33 -4.81
C THR A 129 -12.84 -11.48 -6.28
N GLY A 130 -13.47 -12.60 -6.63
CA GLY A 130 -13.99 -12.83 -7.99
C GLY A 130 -15.11 -11.88 -8.43
N ASN A 131 -15.71 -11.16 -7.48
CA ASN A 131 -16.76 -10.17 -7.77
C ASN A 131 -16.24 -8.75 -8.00
N LEU A 132 -14.90 -8.55 -7.95
CA LEU A 132 -14.32 -7.24 -8.23
C LEU A 132 -14.14 -7.05 -9.72
N ASP A 133 -14.65 -5.96 -10.23
CA ASP A 133 -14.57 -5.55 -11.62
C ASP A 133 -13.87 -4.19 -11.75
N ARG A 134 -13.14 -4.00 -12.84
CA ARG A 134 -12.46 -2.77 -13.22
C ARG A 134 -13.07 -2.09 -14.43
N THR A 135 -14.23 -2.57 -14.88
CA THR A 135 -14.97 -1.96 -15.98
C THR A 135 -15.29 -0.50 -15.66
N GLY A 136 -14.95 0.39 -16.57
CA GLY A 136 -15.06 1.84 -16.39
C GLY A 136 -13.80 2.50 -15.81
N SER A 137 -12.75 1.73 -15.49
CA SER A 137 -11.42 2.30 -15.29
C SER A 137 -10.87 2.79 -16.62
N THR A 138 -10.34 4.01 -16.66
CA THR A 138 -9.69 4.59 -17.86
C THR A 138 -8.20 4.29 -17.90
N THR A 139 -7.69 3.56 -16.92
CA THR A 139 -6.30 3.12 -16.82
C THR A 139 -6.21 1.61 -16.66
N THR A 140 -5.13 1.01 -17.11
CA THR A 140 -4.78 -0.40 -16.87
C THR A 140 -4.17 -0.62 -15.50
N ASP A 141 -3.76 0.45 -14.84
CA ASP A 141 -3.14 0.39 -13.52
C ASP A 141 -4.15 0.00 -12.45
N TRP A 142 -3.66 -0.63 -11.40
CA TRP A 142 -4.45 -0.88 -10.21
C TRP A 142 -4.79 0.43 -9.50
N PHE A 143 -5.75 0.39 -8.56
CA PHE A 143 -6.15 1.58 -7.81
C PHE A 143 -4.95 2.18 -7.07
N GLN A 144 -4.73 3.48 -7.26
CA GLN A 144 -3.56 4.18 -6.75
C GLN A 144 -3.88 5.64 -6.41
N LEU A 145 -3.09 6.22 -5.50
CA LEU A 145 -3.12 7.65 -5.19
C LEU A 145 -1.84 8.29 -5.71
N ARG A 146 -1.96 9.45 -6.34
CA ARG A 146 -0.82 10.25 -6.79
C ARG A 146 -0.29 11.12 -5.66
N PRO A 147 1.04 11.17 -5.47
CA PRO A 147 1.66 12.10 -4.50
C PRO A 147 1.62 13.53 -5.02
N ASN A 148 1.67 14.49 -4.11
CA ASN A 148 1.79 15.93 -4.38
C ASN A 148 0.68 16.51 -5.28
N VAL A 149 -0.44 15.86 -5.36
CA VAL A 149 -1.64 16.34 -6.05
C VAL A 149 -2.89 15.99 -5.26
N SER A 150 -3.89 16.82 -5.35
CA SER A 150 -5.20 16.53 -4.77
C SER A 150 -5.85 15.39 -5.57
N ASN A 151 -6.06 14.24 -4.91
CA ASN A 151 -6.79 13.13 -5.51
C ASN A 151 -8.27 13.31 -5.22
N THR A 152 -9.10 13.18 -6.24
CA THR A 152 -10.55 13.25 -6.10
C THR A 152 -11.13 11.83 -6.16
N LEU A 153 -11.73 11.41 -5.06
CA LEU A 153 -12.37 10.11 -4.93
C LEU A 153 -13.88 10.25 -5.04
N SER A 154 -14.51 9.32 -5.72
CA SER A 154 -15.95 9.24 -5.92
C SER A 154 -16.44 7.82 -5.63
N SER A 155 -17.60 7.71 -4.99
CA SER A 155 -18.26 6.44 -4.70
C SER A 155 -19.77 6.64 -4.62
N ASN A 156 -20.56 5.57 -4.84
CA ASN A 156 -22.00 5.58 -4.61
C ASN A 156 -22.38 5.16 -3.18
N VAL A 157 -21.39 4.88 -2.33
CA VAL A 157 -21.59 4.52 -0.92
C VAL A 157 -20.60 5.27 -0.04
N ALA A 158 -20.84 5.30 1.27
CA ALA A 158 -19.83 5.79 2.21
C ALA A 158 -18.58 4.92 2.15
N PHE A 159 -17.40 5.55 2.19
CA PHE A 159 -16.13 4.87 2.07
C PHE A 159 -15.06 5.42 3.00
N THR A 160 -14.06 4.60 3.26
CA THR A 160 -12.81 4.98 3.94
C THR A 160 -11.65 4.40 3.15
N VAL A 161 -10.61 5.20 2.91
CA VAL A 161 -9.36 4.74 2.32
C VAL A 161 -8.24 4.93 3.34
N THR A 162 -7.65 3.83 3.76
CA THR A 162 -6.45 3.81 4.61
C THR A 162 -5.27 3.44 3.73
N TYR A 163 -4.21 4.25 3.74
CA TYR A 163 -3.08 4.07 2.85
C TYR A 163 -1.74 4.28 3.55
N THR A 164 -0.69 3.71 2.99
CA THR A 164 0.68 3.90 3.44
C THR A 164 1.40 4.86 2.50
N LYS A 165 1.95 5.94 3.03
CA LYS A 165 2.74 6.88 2.26
C LYS A 165 3.97 6.20 1.67
N ALA A 166 4.25 6.50 0.40
CA ALA A 166 5.37 5.96 -0.34
C ALA A 166 6.33 7.06 -0.78
N TYR A 167 7.60 6.72 -0.89
CA TYR A 167 8.70 7.62 -1.24
C TYR A 167 9.66 6.94 -2.22
N LEU A 168 10.25 7.72 -3.12
CA LEU A 168 11.37 7.32 -3.96
C LEU A 168 12.71 7.68 -3.33
#